data_447d79db8842738236fcfdd9b46a1c34
#
_entry.id   447d79db8842738236fcfdd9b46a1c34
#
_cell.length_a   1.000
_cell.length_b   1.000
_cell.length_c   1.000
_cell.angle_alpha   90.00
_cell.angle_beta   90.00
_cell.angle_gamma   90.00
#
_symmetry.space_group_name_H-M   'P 1'
#
loop_
_entity.id
_entity.type
_entity.pdbx_description
1 polymer ?
#
loop_
_entity_poly.entity_id
_entity_poly.type
_entity_poly.pdbx_seq_one_letter_code
_entity_poly.pdbx_strand_id
1 'polypeptide(L)'
;MPFEKLQDIMVFLLNTIIDSIQDTANIPSIDECTENVAILYSNELEYSTSLNLKNGKNITETIEHYATTKAKTYPGMTNKCTFKYMDMCGM
;
A
#
# COMPACT_ATOMS: atom_id res chain seq x y z
N MET A 1 1.90 -20.41 3.34
CA MET A 1 0.65 -19.76 2.88
C MET A 1 0.65 -19.71 1.35
N PRO A 2 -0.45 -20.09 0.70
CA PRO A 2 -0.52 -20.02 -0.76
C PRO A 2 -0.37 -18.60 -1.27
N PHE A 3 0.30 -18.45 -2.40
CA PHE A 3 0.52 -17.13 -3.03
C PHE A 3 -0.78 -16.36 -3.27
N GLU A 4 -1.83 -17.05 -3.72
CA GLU A 4 -3.13 -16.43 -3.97
C GLU A 4 -3.72 -15.77 -2.73
N LYS A 5 -3.57 -16.39 -1.57
CA LYS A 5 -4.04 -15.82 -0.30
C LYS A 5 -3.22 -14.61 0.11
N LEU A 6 -1.91 -14.63 -0.12
CA LEU A 6 -1.07 -13.46 0.14
C LEU A 6 -1.47 -12.29 -0.73
N GLN A 7 -1.74 -12.55 -2.00
CA GLN A 7 -2.20 -11.52 -2.91
C GLN A 7 -3.56 -10.95 -2.49
N ASP A 8 -4.49 -11.81 -2.06
CA ASP A 8 -5.80 -11.37 -1.57
C ASP A 8 -5.67 -10.48 -0.34
N ILE A 9 -4.77 -10.82 0.59
CA ILE A 9 -4.49 -10.01 1.77
C ILE A 9 -3.92 -8.64 1.35
N MET A 10 -2.98 -8.62 0.41
CA MET A 10 -2.41 -7.37 -0.11
C MET A 10 -3.48 -6.49 -0.73
N VAL A 11 -4.36 -7.06 -1.54
CA VAL A 11 -5.47 -6.34 -2.16
C VAL A 11 -6.37 -5.74 -1.09
N PHE A 12 -6.73 -6.53 -0.09
CA PHE A 12 -7.56 -6.07 1.03
C PHE A 12 -6.91 -4.89 1.77
N LEU A 13 -5.64 -5.03 2.13
CA LEU A 13 -4.91 -3.99 2.87
C LEU A 13 -4.80 -2.70 2.05
N LEU A 14 -4.44 -2.82 0.78
CA LEU A 14 -4.29 -1.65 -0.08
C LEU A 14 -5.63 -0.97 -0.35
N ASN A 15 -6.71 -1.73 -0.56
CA ASN A 15 -8.04 -1.16 -0.72
C ASN A 15 -8.50 -0.45 0.55
N THR A 16 -8.18 -1.00 1.73
CA THR A 16 -8.48 -0.36 3.01
C THR A 16 -7.74 0.98 3.11
N ILE A 17 -6.47 1.02 2.72
CA ILE A 17 -5.69 2.25 2.70
C ILE A 17 -6.31 3.27 1.73
N ILE A 18 -6.64 2.84 0.52
CA ILE A 18 -7.27 3.71 -0.50
C ILE A 18 -8.56 4.33 0.03
N ASP A 19 -9.40 3.54 0.68
CA ASP A 19 -10.68 4.02 1.23
C ASP A 19 -10.49 4.99 2.41
N SER A 20 -9.41 4.84 3.16
CA SER A 20 -9.22 5.55 4.43
C SER A 20 -8.29 6.75 4.34
N ILE A 21 -7.51 6.85 3.26
CA ILE A 21 -6.36 7.77 3.17
C ILE A 21 -6.76 9.25 3.17
N GLN A 22 -8.01 9.56 2.91
CA GLN A 22 -8.50 10.94 2.86
C GLN A 22 -8.89 11.49 4.25
N ASP A 23 -8.85 10.65 5.28
CA ASP A 23 -9.30 11.04 6.62
C ASP A 23 -8.16 10.85 7.63
N THR A 24 -7.80 11.95 8.32
CA THR A 24 -6.74 11.93 9.35
C THR A 24 -7.09 11.05 10.54
N ALA A 25 -8.37 10.81 10.80
CA ALA A 25 -8.79 9.92 11.89
C ALA A 25 -8.34 8.48 11.68
N ASN A 26 -8.01 8.10 10.45
CA ASN A 26 -7.60 6.75 10.10
C ASN A 26 -6.08 6.54 10.12
N ILE A 27 -5.29 7.57 10.50
CA ILE A 27 -3.83 7.50 10.50
C ILE A 27 -3.29 6.24 11.20
N PRO A 28 -3.72 5.88 12.42
CA PRO A 28 -3.20 4.68 13.08
C PRO A 28 -3.47 3.39 12.28
N SER A 29 -4.65 3.27 11.70
CA SER A 29 -5.02 2.11 10.88
C SER A 29 -4.20 2.06 9.59
N ILE A 30 -3.98 3.21 8.96
CA ILE A 30 -3.19 3.32 7.73
C ILE A 30 -1.75 2.96 8.00
N ASP A 31 -1.16 3.43 9.11
CA ASP A 31 0.20 3.08 9.51
C ASP A 31 0.34 1.57 9.70
N GLU A 32 -0.60 0.94 10.40
CA GLU A 32 -0.60 -0.50 10.64
C GLU A 32 -0.73 -1.28 9.33
N CYS A 33 -1.66 -0.90 8.47
CA CYS A 33 -1.84 -1.54 7.18
C CYS A 33 -0.58 -1.39 6.31
N THR A 34 0.05 -0.22 6.33
CA THR A 34 1.27 0.03 5.56
C THR A 34 2.42 -0.86 6.03
N GLU A 35 2.57 -1.04 7.35
CA GLU A 35 3.58 -1.95 7.88
C GLU A 35 3.35 -3.39 7.43
N ASN A 36 2.10 -3.85 7.45
CA ASN A 36 1.75 -5.19 6.99
C ASN A 36 1.99 -5.35 5.48
N VAL A 37 1.66 -4.34 4.70
CA VAL A 37 1.95 -4.32 3.25
C VAL A 37 3.45 -4.43 3.02
N ALA A 38 4.26 -3.70 3.78
CA ALA A 38 5.72 -3.73 3.65
C ALA A 38 6.27 -5.13 3.93
N ILE A 39 5.77 -5.79 4.98
CA ILE A 39 6.20 -7.15 5.34
C ILE A 39 5.86 -8.13 4.22
N LEU A 40 4.65 -8.08 3.69
CA LEU A 40 4.22 -8.98 2.62
C LEU A 40 4.98 -8.71 1.33
N TYR A 41 5.19 -7.46 0.98
CA TYR A 41 5.89 -7.07 -0.24
C TYR A 41 7.37 -7.49 -0.21
N SER A 42 7.99 -7.47 0.98
CA SER A 42 9.41 -7.83 1.13
C SER A 42 9.70 -9.30 0.88
N ASN A 43 8.68 -10.15 0.79
CA ASN A 43 8.84 -11.57 0.49
C ASN A 43 9.12 -11.85 -0.99
N GLU A 44 9.38 -10.82 -1.79
CA GLU A 44 9.76 -10.92 -3.21
C GLU A 44 8.76 -11.70 -4.07
N LEU A 45 7.49 -11.65 -3.70
CA LEU A 45 6.45 -12.31 -4.47
C LEU A 45 6.10 -11.51 -5.71
N GLU A 46 5.91 -12.21 -6.82
CA GLU A 46 5.41 -11.59 -8.04
C GLU A 46 3.89 -11.47 -7.95
N TYR A 47 3.39 -10.25 -8.07
CA TYR A 47 1.96 -10.01 -8.02
C TYR A 47 1.39 -9.87 -9.43
N SER A 48 0.16 -10.33 -9.60
CA SER A 48 -0.52 -10.24 -10.89
C SER A 48 -0.68 -8.79 -11.32
N THR A 49 -0.25 -8.47 -12.53
CA THR A 49 -0.43 -7.14 -13.12
C THR A 49 -1.83 -6.95 -13.70
N SER A 50 -2.61 -8.04 -13.80
CA SER A 50 -3.98 -7.98 -14.31
C SER A 50 -5.00 -7.70 -13.21
N LEU A 51 -4.60 -7.77 -11.93
CA LEU A 51 -5.48 -7.56 -10.80
C LEU A 51 -5.43 -6.09 -10.38
N ASN A 52 -6.53 -5.37 -10.58
CA ASN A 52 -6.63 -3.95 -10.27
C ASN A 52 -7.28 -3.72 -8.91
N LEU A 53 -6.77 -2.70 -8.20
CA LEU A 53 -7.33 -2.21 -6.95
C LEU A 53 -8.43 -1.19 -7.24
N LYS A 54 -9.06 -0.67 -6.19
CA LYS A 54 -10.13 0.32 -6.29
C LYS A 54 -9.73 1.61 -7.02
N ASN A 55 -8.44 1.94 -7.01
CA ASN A 55 -7.93 3.12 -7.69
C ASN A 55 -7.61 2.89 -9.17
N GLY A 56 -7.92 1.71 -9.70
CA GLY A 56 -7.65 1.36 -11.09
C GLY A 56 -6.20 0.96 -11.39
N LYS A 57 -5.36 0.87 -10.36
CA LYS A 57 -3.94 0.50 -10.48
C LYS A 57 -3.72 -0.88 -9.87
N ASN A 58 -2.70 -1.60 -10.37
CA ASN A 58 -2.31 -2.86 -9.76
C ASN A 58 -1.50 -2.62 -8.46
N ILE A 59 -1.09 -3.70 -7.78
CA ILE A 59 -0.39 -3.61 -6.50
C ILE A 59 0.91 -2.80 -6.65
N THR A 60 1.74 -3.16 -7.63
CA THR A 60 3.03 -2.50 -7.87
C THR A 60 2.84 -1.01 -8.20
N GLU A 61 1.93 -0.70 -9.09
CA GLU A 61 1.65 0.69 -9.47
C GLU A 61 1.13 1.51 -8.30
N THR A 62 0.31 0.92 -7.44
CA THR A 62 -0.21 1.59 -6.25
C THR A 62 0.91 1.92 -5.27
N ILE A 63 1.81 0.97 -5.03
CA ILE A 63 2.95 1.18 -4.15
C ILE A 63 3.86 2.28 -4.70
N GLU A 64 4.17 2.25 -5.99
CA GLU A 64 4.98 3.28 -6.64
C GLU A 64 4.30 4.65 -6.57
N HIS A 65 2.99 4.70 -6.76
CA HIS A 65 2.23 5.94 -6.65
C HIS A 65 2.39 6.58 -5.27
N TYR A 66 2.22 5.80 -4.21
CA TYR A 66 2.35 6.32 -2.86
C TYR A 66 3.80 6.67 -2.52
N ALA A 67 4.78 5.94 -3.07
CA ALA A 67 6.19 6.25 -2.86
C ALA A 67 6.61 7.58 -3.48
N THR A 68 5.97 7.98 -4.57
CA THR A 68 6.29 9.22 -5.30
C THR A 68 5.34 10.37 -5.00
N THR A 69 4.29 10.14 -4.20
CA THR A 69 3.33 11.15 -3.85
C THR A 69 3.94 12.13 -2.85
N LYS A 70 3.69 13.41 -3.05
CA LYS A 70 4.18 14.46 -2.14
C LYS A 70 3.48 14.36 -0.79
N ALA A 71 4.21 14.69 0.29
CA ALA A 71 3.63 14.82 1.62
C ALA A 71 2.42 15.76 1.58
N LYS A 72 1.38 15.44 2.34
CA LYS A 72 0.13 16.21 2.44
C LYS A 72 -0.84 16.06 1.27
N THR A 73 -0.51 15.29 0.23
CA THR A 73 -1.47 14.97 -0.83
C THR A 73 -2.64 14.17 -0.27
N TYR A 74 -2.36 13.26 0.65
CA TYR A 74 -3.38 12.45 1.32
C TYR A 74 -3.36 12.75 2.82
N PRO A 75 -4.45 13.29 3.39
CA PRO A 75 -4.48 13.64 4.82
C PRO A 75 -4.17 12.49 5.77
N GLY A 76 -4.58 11.28 5.40
CA GLY A 76 -4.35 10.10 6.24
C GLY A 76 -2.97 9.48 6.10
N MET A 77 -2.13 9.96 5.17
CA MET A 77 -0.80 9.41 4.94
C MET A 77 0.26 10.27 5.63
N THR A 78 1.01 9.66 6.55
CA THR A 78 2.11 10.34 7.23
C THR A 78 3.40 10.18 6.43
N ASN A 79 4.43 10.97 6.80
CA ASN A 79 5.77 10.81 6.22
C ASN A 79 6.32 9.41 6.46
N LYS A 80 6.01 8.81 7.61
CA LYS A 80 6.40 7.44 7.93
C LYS A 80 5.86 6.45 6.89
N CYS A 81 4.59 6.58 6.51
CA CYS A 81 3.99 5.74 5.48
C CYS A 81 4.70 5.92 4.14
N THR A 82 4.94 7.18 3.76
CA THR A 82 5.62 7.48 2.50
C THR A 82 6.99 6.84 2.45
N PHE A 83 7.77 6.93 3.53
CA PHE A 83 9.09 6.29 3.61
C PHE A 83 9.01 4.78 3.49
N LYS A 84 7.98 4.15 4.07
CA LYS A 84 7.77 2.70 3.91
C LYS A 84 7.54 2.32 2.45
N TYR A 85 6.73 3.08 1.74
CA TYR A 85 6.50 2.83 0.31
C TYR A 85 7.76 3.05 -0.52
N MET A 86 8.55 4.06 -0.19
CA MET A 86 9.85 4.29 -0.84
C MET A 86 10.80 3.11 -0.63
N ASP A 87 10.87 2.59 0.59
CA ASP A 87 11.68 1.41 0.90
C ASP A 87 11.25 0.19 0.08
N MET A 88 9.94 -0.01 -0.08
CA MET A 88 9.41 -1.11 -0.88
C MET A 88 9.84 -1.00 -2.35
N CYS A 89 9.95 0.21 -2.86
CA CYS A 89 10.37 0.47 -4.25
C CYS A 89 11.89 0.52 -4.42
N GLY A 90 12.63 0.45 -3.35
CA GLY A 90 14.09 0.53 -3.41
C GLY A 90 14.63 1.93 -3.66
N MET A 91 13.87 2.94 -3.30
CA MET A 91 14.28 4.34 -3.45
C MET A 91 15.12 4.84 -2.28
#